data_6ef318f290ca750ff16de7927dcf2715
#
_entry.id   6ef318f290ca750ff16de7927dcf2715
#
_cell.length_a   1.000
_cell.length_b   1.000
_cell.length_c   1.000
_cell.angle_alpha   90.00
_cell.angle_beta   90.00
_cell.angle_gamma   90.00
#
_symmetry.space_group_name_H-M   'P 1'
#
loop_
_entity.id
_entity.type
_entity.pdbx_description
1 polymer ?
#
loop_
_entity_poly.entity_id
_entity_poly.type
_entity_poly.pdbx_seq_one_letter_code
_entity_poly.pdbx_strand_id
1 'polypeptide(L)'
;MEVIFPPKLTEGDVVRVVAPALSRALVMEHDHTGIITSRFAELGLTLTYGRHVDERDAFGSSSVASRVTDLHEAFADPSVAAVLTVIGGYNSNELLPFLDWELIRANPKILCGYSDITALQNAILARAGLVTYSGPHWSTFGMRDHFEQTLRWFTSVMFDTAPVTLTPASHWSDDLWFLDQDERELTPGDGWWPIRRGFAEGRVVGGNLCTLNLLQGTPFMPSLVDAILIVEDDLESSPATFARDLTSLLQVPGASGIRGLAIGRFQRASRLTRPLLEQIVDAQPALGAIPVVADVDVGHTYPLATFPVGGQARLTVTDAEASLTLLRH
;
A
#
# COMPACT_ATOMS: atom_id res chain seq x y z
N MET A 1 -0.93 -4.22 21.81
CA MET A 1 -1.55 -2.86 21.70
C MET A 1 -2.90 -3.03 21.03
N GLU A 2 -3.93 -2.32 21.50
CA GLU A 2 -5.24 -2.31 20.86
C GLU A 2 -5.15 -1.61 19.50
N VAL A 3 -5.80 -2.20 18.50
CA VAL A 3 -5.81 -1.68 17.12
C VAL A 3 -6.92 -0.63 16.99
N ILE A 4 -6.55 0.53 16.48
CA ILE A 4 -7.43 1.68 16.25
C ILE A 4 -7.74 1.78 14.75
N PHE A 5 -9.02 1.87 14.42
CA PHE A 5 -9.49 2.15 13.07
C PHE A 5 -9.82 3.64 12.97
N PRO A 6 -9.26 4.38 12.01
CA PRO A 6 -9.62 5.77 11.83
C PRO A 6 -11.07 5.91 11.36
N PRO A 7 -11.73 7.06 11.62
CA PRO A 7 -13.03 7.35 11.03
C PRO A 7 -13.00 7.26 9.50
N LYS A 8 -14.11 6.87 8.89
CA LYS A 8 -14.28 6.87 7.44
C LYS A 8 -14.47 8.28 6.91
N LEU A 9 -14.12 8.47 5.63
CA LEU A 9 -14.35 9.74 4.94
C LEU A 9 -15.85 9.99 4.74
N THR A 10 -16.21 11.25 4.80
CA THR A 10 -17.55 11.77 4.50
C THR A 10 -17.45 12.99 3.60
N GLU A 11 -18.53 13.34 2.92
CA GLU A 11 -18.61 14.57 2.12
C GLU A 11 -18.29 15.80 3.00
N GLY A 12 -17.49 16.70 2.47
CA GLY A 12 -16.99 17.89 3.16
C GLY A 12 -15.62 17.71 3.86
N ASP A 13 -15.13 16.48 3.99
CA ASP A 13 -13.86 16.21 4.66
C ASP A 13 -12.65 16.81 3.94
N VAL A 14 -11.65 17.17 4.74
CA VAL A 14 -10.36 17.69 4.25
C VAL A 14 -9.32 16.57 4.21
N VAL A 15 -8.69 16.42 3.04
CA VAL A 15 -7.56 15.52 2.83
C VAL A 15 -6.27 16.35 2.72
N ARG A 16 -5.33 16.10 3.61
CA ARG A 16 -4.01 16.73 3.61
C ARG A 16 -3.02 15.90 2.81
N VAL A 17 -2.49 16.50 1.74
CA VAL A 17 -1.44 15.90 0.90
C VAL A 17 -0.08 16.23 1.48
N VAL A 18 0.76 15.22 1.73
CA VAL A 18 2.12 15.35 2.29
C VAL A 18 3.13 14.56 1.45
N ALA A 19 4.39 14.95 1.51
CA ALA A 19 5.49 14.30 0.79
C ALA A 19 6.50 13.66 1.77
N PRO A 20 6.18 12.51 2.40
CA PRO A 20 7.06 11.88 3.38
C PRO A 20 8.25 11.15 2.73
N ALA A 21 8.25 11.00 1.42
CA ALA A 21 9.31 10.43 0.60
C ALA A 21 9.71 11.44 -0.48
N LEU A 22 9.43 11.16 -1.76
CA LEU A 22 9.75 12.09 -2.85
C LEU A 22 8.80 13.30 -2.88
N SER A 23 9.35 14.45 -3.28
CA SER A 23 8.67 15.74 -3.35
C SER A 23 7.60 15.77 -4.45
N ARG A 24 6.53 16.57 -4.21
CA ARG A 24 5.53 16.88 -5.23
C ARG A 24 6.14 17.60 -6.45
N ALA A 25 7.18 18.39 -6.25
CA ALA A 25 7.86 19.09 -7.35
C ALA A 25 8.37 18.15 -8.45
N LEU A 26 8.70 16.87 -8.12
CA LEU A 26 9.06 15.86 -9.12
C LEU A 26 7.86 15.39 -9.95
N VAL A 27 6.73 15.21 -9.28
CA VAL A 27 5.49 14.75 -9.95
C VAL A 27 4.91 15.83 -10.85
N MET A 28 5.10 17.10 -10.48
CA MET A 28 4.62 18.26 -11.25
C MET A 28 5.34 18.47 -12.59
N GLU A 29 6.41 17.74 -12.86
CA GLU A 29 7.05 17.72 -14.19
C GLU A 29 6.07 17.18 -15.25
N HIS A 30 5.08 16.37 -14.83
CA HIS A 30 3.94 15.89 -15.60
C HIS A 30 2.64 16.31 -14.87
N ASP A 31 2.20 17.54 -15.08
CA ASP A 31 1.11 18.14 -14.29
C ASP A 31 -0.26 17.54 -14.63
N HIS A 32 -0.78 16.73 -13.73
CA HIS A 32 -2.13 16.19 -13.77
C HIS A 32 -3.05 16.76 -12.67
N THR A 33 -2.67 17.88 -12.06
CA THR A 33 -3.37 18.49 -10.90
C THR A 33 -4.83 18.78 -11.19
N GLY A 34 -5.16 19.19 -12.43
CA GLY A 34 -6.54 19.44 -12.84
C GLY A 34 -7.43 18.21 -12.71
N ILE A 35 -6.96 17.05 -13.17
CA ILE A 35 -7.69 15.78 -13.08
C ILE A 35 -7.85 15.38 -11.61
N ILE A 36 -6.77 15.47 -10.82
CA ILE A 36 -6.77 15.12 -9.40
C ILE A 36 -7.77 15.98 -8.65
N THR A 37 -7.73 17.29 -8.84
CA THR A 37 -8.62 18.24 -8.15
C THR A 37 -10.08 17.98 -8.49
N SER A 38 -10.41 17.72 -9.76
CA SER A 38 -11.76 17.37 -10.20
C SER A 38 -12.27 16.10 -9.49
N ARG A 39 -11.45 15.03 -9.43
CA ARG A 39 -11.83 13.77 -8.80
C ARG A 39 -12.11 13.92 -7.30
N PHE A 40 -11.28 14.66 -6.58
CA PHE A 40 -11.52 14.90 -5.15
C PHE A 40 -12.76 15.76 -4.94
N ALA A 41 -13.02 16.75 -5.79
CA ALA A 41 -14.26 17.53 -5.75
C ALA A 41 -15.50 16.65 -6.04
N GLU A 42 -15.42 15.73 -7.00
CA GLU A 42 -16.48 14.75 -7.29
C GLU A 42 -16.76 13.80 -6.12
N LEU A 43 -15.73 13.48 -5.32
CA LEU A 43 -15.88 12.72 -4.06
C LEU A 43 -16.39 13.56 -2.90
N GLY A 44 -16.64 14.86 -3.10
CA GLY A 44 -17.03 15.79 -2.04
C GLY A 44 -15.90 16.13 -1.07
N LEU A 45 -14.64 15.91 -1.44
CA LEU A 45 -13.47 16.11 -0.58
C LEU A 45 -12.70 17.37 -0.95
N THR A 46 -12.09 18.02 0.04
CA THR A 46 -11.25 19.19 -0.15
C THR A 46 -9.77 18.83 0.02
N LEU A 47 -8.94 19.13 -0.99
CA LEU A 47 -7.49 18.95 -0.89
C LEU A 47 -6.82 20.15 -0.23
N THR A 48 -5.92 19.86 0.70
CA THR A 48 -4.95 20.82 1.23
C THR A 48 -3.55 20.21 1.18
N TYR A 49 -2.51 21.00 1.34
CA TYR A 49 -1.14 20.55 1.15
C TYR A 49 -0.28 20.86 2.36
N GLY A 50 0.65 19.97 2.68
CA GLY A 50 1.69 20.20 3.65
C GLY A 50 2.55 21.39 3.23
N ARG A 51 3.09 22.11 4.23
CA ARG A 51 3.86 23.33 4.01
C ARG A 51 5.12 23.09 3.18
N HIS A 52 5.71 21.91 3.32
CA HIS A 52 6.99 21.54 2.74
C HIS A 52 6.84 20.56 1.56
N VAL A 53 5.61 20.34 1.05
CA VAL A 53 5.28 19.32 0.04
C VAL A 53 6.05 19.48 -1.27
N ASP A 54 6.48 20.70 -1.61
CA ASP A 54 7.24 21.05 -2.82
C ASP A 54 8.74 21.25 -2.57
N GLU A 55 9.19 21.17 -1.31
CA GLU A 55 10.62 21.24 -1.04
C GLU A 55 11.35 20.07 -1.67
N ARG A 56 12.51 20.36 -2.28
CA ARG A 56 13.31 19.36 -3.00
C ARG A 56 14.79 19.58 -2.78
N ASP A 57 15.49 18.55 -2.36
CA ASP A 57 16.94 18.48 -2.28
C ASP A 57 17.55 17.72 -3.48
N ALA A 58 18.87 17.43 -3.42
CA ALA A 58 19.57 16.68 -4.45
C ALA A 58 19.09 15.23 -4.60
N PHE A 59 18.40 14.69 -3.59
CA PHE A 59 17.83 13.33 -3.59
C PHE A 59 16.35 13.31 -3.99
N GLY A 60 15.77 14.45 -4.33
CA GLY A 60 14.36 14.52 -4.74
C GLY A 60 13.37 14.56 -3.58
N SER A 61 13.84 14.60 -2.34
CA SER A 61 13.05 14.72 -1.12
C SER A 61 13.22 16.09 -0.48
N SER A 62 12.53 16.34 0.64
CA SER A 62 12.86 17.44 1.55
C SER A 62 13.63 16.93 2.77
N SER A 63 14.03 17.84 3.66
CA SER A 63 14.71 17.46 4.91
C SER A 63 13.83 16.55 5.77
N VAL A 64 14.44 15.67 6.58
CA VAL A 64 13.72 14.86 7.56
C VAL A 64 12.84 15.73 8.45
N ALA A 65 13.35 16.88 8.90
CA ALA A 65 12.62 17.82 9.76
C ALA A 65 11.36 18.37 9.08
N SER A 66 11.44 18.77 7.79
CA SER A 66 10.31 19.27 7.01
C SER A 66 9.24 18.18 6.83
N ARG A 67 9.64 16.96 6.45
CA ARG A 67 8.74 15.83 6.24
C ARG A 67 8.02 15.41 7.52
N VAL A 68 8.74 15.36 8.65
CA VAL A 68 8.17 15.06 9.97
C VAL A 68 7.21 16.16 10.41
N THR A 69 7.55 17.43 10.20
CA THR A 69 6.69 18.57 10.52
C THR A 69 5.36 18.46 9.77
N ASP A 70 5.37 18.23 8.45
CA ASP A 70 4.15 18.12 7.65
C ASP A 70 3.27 16.95 8.11
N LEU A 71 3.86 15.79 8.46
CA LEU A 71 3.13 14.66 9.01
C LEU A 71 2.50 15.00 10.38
N HIS A 72 3.27 15.58 11.30
CA HIS A 72 2.76 15.95 12.63
C HIS A 72 1.66 16.99 12.54
N GLU A 73 1.82 18.03 11.72
CA GLU A 73 0.78 19.04 11.49
C GLU A 73 -0.48 18.42 10.89
N ALA A 74 -0.35 17.50 9.92
CA ALA A 74 -1.50 16.81 9.33
C ALA A 74 -2.26 15.95 10.37
N PHE A 75 -1.55 15.24 11.25
CA PHE A 75 -2.19 14.47 12.31
C PHE A 75 -2.76 15.36 13.42
N ALA A 76 -2.11 16.44 13.80
CA ALA A 76 -2.55 17.35 14.88
C ALA A 76 -3.75 18.21 14.48
N ASP A 77 -3.91 18.56 13.21
CA ASP A 77 -4.96 19.45 12.71
C ASP A 77 -6.34 18.77 12.78
N PRO A 78 -7.27 19.21 13.66
CA PRO A 78 -8.58 18.57 13.79
C PRO A 78 -9.49 18.73 12.57
N SER A 79 -9.18 19.65 11.66
CA SER A 79 -9.93 19.82 10.40
C SER A 79 -9.56 18.80 9.35
N VAL A 80 -8.43 18.09 9.49
CA VAL A 80 -7.96 17.08 8.54
C VAL A 80 -8.53 15.71 8.91
N ALA A 81 -9.25 15.08 7.99
CA ALA A 81 -9.80 13.73 8.15
C ALA A 81 -8.85 12.64 7.61
N ALA A 82 -8.10 12.94 6.56
CA ALA A 82 -7.17 12.00 5.95
C ALA A 82 -5.84 12.64 5.54
N VAL A 83 -4.79 11.83 5.56
CA VAL A 83 -3.46 12.16 5.06
C VAL A 83 -3.19 11.30 3.83
N LEU A 84 -2.93 11.93 2.70
CA LEU A 84 -2.62 11.27 1.45
C LEU A 84 -1.18 11.58 1.05
N THR A 85 -0.40 10.57 0.70
CA THR A 85 0.98 10.82 0.29
C THR A 85 1.05 11.19 -1.18
N VAL A 86 1.98 12.08 -1.54
CA VAL A 86 2.16 12.54 -2.94
C VAL A 86 2.52 11.37 -3.85
N ILE A 87 3.55 10.63 -3.48
CA ILE A 87 4.14 9.50 -4.19
C ILE A 87 5.02 8.71 -3.20
N GLY A 88 5.50 7.54 -3.59
CA GLY A 88 6.53 6.79 -2.87
C GLY A 88 7.93 7.40 -3.01
N GLY A 89 8.93 6.55 -2.98
CA GLY A 89 10.34 6.93 -3.06
C GLY A 89 11.21 5.83 -2.48
N TYR A 90 12.11 6.18 -1.55
CA TYR A 90 13.06 5.21 -1.00
C TYR A 90 13.53 5.54 0.43
N ASN A 91 13.05 6.63 1.03
CA ASN A 91 13.63 7.18 2.27
C ASN A 91 12.60 7.60 3.33
N SER A 92 11.36 7.12 3.25
CA SER A 92 10.35 7.40 4.27
C SER A 92 10.71 6.79 5.63
N ASN A 93 11.48 5.71 5.66
CA ASN A 93 11.99 5.07 6.87
C ASN A 93 12.94 5.96 7.69
N GLU A 94 13.56 6.98 7.08
CA GLU A 94 14.37 7.97 7.82
C GLU A 94 13.57 8.74 8.86
N LEU A 95 12.25 8.86 8.68
CA LEU A 95 11.37 9.62 9.54
C LEU A 95 11.06 8.91 10.86
N LEU A 96 11.11 7.58 10.87
CA LEU A 96 10.61 6.73 11.96
C LEU A 96 11.18 7.07 13.36
N PRO A 97 12.48 7.40 13.51
CA PRO A 97 13.02 7.77 14.83
C PRO A 97 12.51 9.11 15.37
N PHE A 98 11.90 9.94 14.51
CA PHE A 98 11.51 11.31 14.83
C PHE A 98 9.99 11.50 14.94
N LEU A 99 9.20 10.46 14.63
CA LEU A 99 7.74 10.52 14.70
C LEU A 99 7.24 10.48 16.15
N ASP A 100 6.31 11.38 16.47
CA ASP A 100 5.55 11.36 17.71
C ASP A 100 4.41 10.35 17.63
N TRP A 101 4.66 9.15 18.13
CA TRP A 101 3.72 8.03 18.10
C TRP A 101 2.48 8.28 18.96
N GLU A 102 2.61 9.05 20.05
CA GLU A 102 1.48 9.41 20.92
C GLU A 102 0.57 10.42 20.22
N LEU A 103 1.14 11.41 19.52
CA LEU A 103 0.39 12.34 18.69
C LEU A 103 -0.43 11.60 17.63
N ILE A 104 0.20 10.67 16.91
CA ILE A 104 -0.46 9.87 15.85
C ILE A 104 -1.58 9.02 16.46
N ARG A 105 -1.32 8.35 17.58
CA ARG A 105 -2.29 7.51 18.29
C ARG A 105 -3.47 8.32 18.83
N ALA A 106 -3.22 9.51 19.36
CA ALA A 106 -4.25 10.38 19.93
C ALA A 106 -5.15 11.03 18.87
N ASN A 107 -4.70 11.10 17.61
CA ASN A 107 -5.41 11.72 16.50
C ASN A 107 -5.58 10.73 15.34
N PRO A 108 -6.38 9.67 15.50
CA PRO A 108 -6.51 8.63 14.48
C PRO A 108 -7.12 9.19 13.19
N LYS A 109 -6.36 9.11 12.10
CA LYS A 109 -6.75 9.57 10.76
C LYS A 109 -6.35 8.53 9.74
N ILE A 110 -7.04 8.50 8.59
CA ILE A 110 -6.62 7.76 7.43
C ILE A 110 -5.24 8.25 6.99
N LEU A 111 -4.28 7.33 6.82
CA LEU A 111 -3.04 7.56 6.07
C LEU A 111 -3.04 6.60 4.89
N CYS A 112 -2.97 7.12 3.66
CA CYS A 112 -2.99 6.33 2.43
C CYS A 112 -1.79 6.62 1.53
N GLY A 113 -1.27 5.57 0.92
CA GLY A 113 -0.18 5.54 -0.03
C GLY A 113 0.32 4.11 -0.22
N TYR A 114 1.33 3.86 -1.04
CA TYR A 114 1.94 2.53 -1.25
C TYR A 114 3.44 2.64 -1.53
N SER A 115 4.08 1.58 -2.00
CA SER A 115 5.52 1.58 -2.30
C SER A 115 6.35 1.89 -1.04
N ASP A 116 7.26 2.86 -1.07
CA ASP A 116 8.10 3.28 0.07
C ASP A 116 7.28 3.66 1.33
N ILE A 117 6.01 4.08 1.18
CA ILE A 117 5.14 4.40 2.31
C ILE A 117 4.84 3.19 3.19
N THR A 118 5.10 1.99 2.71
CA THR A 118 5.04 0.74 3.48
C THR A 118 5.80 0.83 4.80
N ALA A 119 6.95 1.52 4.84
CA ALA A 119 7.71 1.71 6.07
C ALA A 119 6.92 2.48 7.12
N LEU A 120 6.30 3.60 6.74
CA LEU A 120 5.46 4.40 7.63
C LEU A 120 4.22 3.63 8.10
N GLN A 121 3.52 2.96 7.18
CA GLN A 121 2.29 2.23 7.47
C GLN A 121 2.49 1.14 8.51
N ASN A 122 3.49 0.30 8.31
CA ASN A 122 3.79 -0.79 9.23
C ASN A 122 4.38 -0.30 10.56
N ALA A 123 5.18 0.78 10.54
CA ALA A 123 5.69 1.40 11.76
C ALA A 123 4.58 2.04 12.60
N ILE A 124 3.62 2.72 11.97
CA ILE A 124 2.44 3.29 12.64
C ILE A 124 1.60 2.19 13.27
N LEU A 125 1.38 1.08 12.57
CA LEU A 125 0.71 -0.09 13.16
C LEU A 125 1.49 -0.62 14.37
N ALA A 126 2.80 -0.77 14.27
CA ALA A 126 3.63 -1.33 15.34
C ALA A 126 3.73 -0.42 16.57
N ARG A 127 3.77 0.91 16.38
CA ARG A 127 4.07 1.89 17.42
C ARG A 127 2.84 2.61 17.96
N ALA A 128 1.89 2.93 17.10
CA ALA A 128 0.67 3.64 17.46
C ALA A 128 -0.58 2.73 17.48
N GLY A 129 -0.51 1.53 16.90
CA GLY A 129 -1.66 0.63 16.77
C GLY A 129 -2.73 1.14 15.80
N LEU A 130 -2.44 2.15 15.01
CA LEU A 130 -3.38 2.75 14.06
C LEU A 130 -3.36 1.98 12.74
N VAL A 131 -4.55 1.65 12.21
CA VAL A 131 -4.71 1.10 10.86
C VAL A 131 -4.42 2.18 9.83
N THR A 132 -3.62 1.83 8.85
CA THR A 132 -3.27 2.66 7.69
C THR A 132 -3.64 1.94 6.39
N TYR A 133 -3.53 2.57 5.25
CA TYR A 133 -4.05 1.99 4.01
C TYR A 133 -3.00 2.00 2.90
N SER A 134 -2.66 0.82 2.41
CA SER A 134 -1.93 0.68 1.16
C SER A 134 -2.91 0.87 0.00
N GLY A 135 -2.68 1.89 -0.81
CA GLY A 135 -3.59 2.29 -1.88
C GLY A 135 -3.04 3.48 -2.66
N PRO A 136 -3.80 4.06 -3.59
CA PRO A 136 -3.31 5.08 -4.51
C PRO A 136 -2.71 6.28 -3.78
N HIS A 137 -1.59 6.78 -4.30
CA HIS A 137 -1.03 8.07 -3.96
C HIS A 137 -1.88 9.22 -4.54
N TRP A 138 -1.64 10.45 -4.10
CA TRP A 138 -2.19 11.65 -4.71
C TRP A 138 -1.90 11.69 -6.22
N SER A 139 -0.67 11.42 -6.64
CA SER A 139 -0.28 11.38 -8.04
C SER A 139 -1.06 10.35 -8.86
N THR A 140 -1.41 9.20 -8.29
CA THR A 140 -2.16 8.14 -8.97
C THR A 140 -3.55 8.62 -9.42
N PHE A 141 -4.17 9.56 -8.69
CA PHE A 141 -5.44 10.17 -9.07
C PHE A 141 -5.33 11.05 -10.33
N GLY A 142 -4.14 11.31 -10.83
CA GLY A 142 -3.88 11.98 -12.09
C GLY A 142 -4.04 11.10 -13.34
N MET A 143 -4.19 9.79 -13.17
CA MET A 143 -4.44 8.84 -14.27
C MET A 143 -5.78 9.15 -14.93
N ARG A 144 -5.79 9.50 -16.23
CA ARG A 144 -6.99 9.94 -16.95
C ARG A 144 -7.95 8.79 -17.21
N ASP A 145 -7.44 7.74 -17.83
CA ASP A 145 -8.20 6.59 -18.31
C ASP A 145 -7.89 5.33 -17.48
N HIS A 146 -8.87 4.40 -17.38
CA HIS A 146 -8.72 3.12 -16.70
C HIS A 146 -8.50 3.20 -15.18
N PHE A 147 -8.94 4.30 -14.54
CA PHE A 147 -8.81 4.52 -13.11
C PHE A 147 -10.03 4.04 -12.30
N GLU A 148 -11.13 3.72 -12.97
CA GLU A 148 -12.45 3.47 -12.34
C GLU A 148 -12.42 2.32 -11.33
N GLN A 149 -11.67 1.24 -11.61
CA GLN A 149 -11.59 0.10 -10.70
C GLN A 149 -10.76 0.45 -9.44
N THR A 150 -9.65 1.15 -9.61
CA THR A 150 -8.85 1.67 -8.49
C THR A 150 -9.68 2.59 -7.62
N LEU A 151 -10.43 3.52 -8.23
CA LEU A 151 -11.32 4.44 -7.53
C LEU A 151 -12.42 3.70 -6.77
N ARG A 152 -13.06 2.68 -7.36
CA ARG A 152 -14.08 1.87 -6.70
C ARG A 152 -13.53 1.19 -5.44
N TRP A 153 -12.37 0.54 -5.51
CA TRP A 153 -11.76 -0.09 -4.35
C TRP A 153 -11.37 0.94 -3.28
N PHE A 154 -10.80 2.07 -3.71
CA PHE A 154 -10.48 3.18 -2.80
C PHE A 154 -11.74 3.67 -2.06
N THR A 155 -12.80 4.01 -2.78
CA THR A 155 -14.03 4.53 -2.17
C THR A 155 -14.71 3.50 -1.28
N SER A 156 -14.79 2.23 -1.68
CA SER A 156 -15.37 1.16 -0.86
C SER A 156 -14.63 0.99 0.47
N VAL A 157 -13.30 1.19 0.49
CA VAL A 157 -12.50 1.04 1.72
C VAL A 157 -12.50 2.32 2.56
N MET A 158 -12.49 3.50 1.93
CA MET A 158 -12.32 4.77 2.65
C MET A 158 -13.63 5.36 3.18
N PHE A 159 -14.76 5.09 2.53
CA PHE A 159 -16.05 5.70 2.87
C PHE A 159 -17.04 4.73 3.54
N ASP A 160 -16.83 3.42 3.41
CA ASP A 160 -17.73 2.41 3.94
C ASP A 160 -17.06 1.56 5.03
N THR A 161 -17.87 0.93 5.87
CA THR A 161 -17.45 -0.04 6.89
C THR A 161 -17.83 -1.47 6.55
N ALA A 162 -18.62 -1.68 5.49
CA ALA A 162 -19.01 -3.01 5.04
C ALA A 162 -17.82 -3.82 4.55
N PRO A 163 -17.75 -5.14 4.74
CA PRO A 163 -16.69 -5.96 4.19
C PRO A 163 -16.55 -5.79 2.67
N VAL A 164 -15.33 -5.64 2.19
CA VAL A 164 -14.99 -5.48 0.77
C VAL A 164 -14.30 -6.72 0.26
N THR A 165 -14.87 -7.39 -0.74
CA THR A 165 -14.21 -8.53 -1.40
C THR A 165 -13.48 -8.05 -2.65
N LEU A 166 -12.18 -8.21 -2.64
CA LEU A 166 -11.33 -7.99 -3.80
C LEU A 166 -11.33 -9.27 -4.65
N THR A 167 -11.54 -9.07 -5.94
CA THR A 167 -11.52 -10.13 -6.97
C THR A 167 -10.67 -9.68 -8.13
N PRO A 168 -10.15 -10.61 -8.96
CA PRO A 168 -9.30 -10.27 -10.09
C PRO A 168 -9.94 -9.25 -11.03
N ALA A 169 -9.15 -8.27 -11.45
CA ALA A 169 -9.54 -7.34 -12.51
C ALA A 169 -9.54 -8.06 -13.87
N SER A 170 -10.46 -7.68 -14.75
CA SER A 170 -10.55 -8.26 -16.10
C SER A 170 -9.42 -7.83 -17.03
N HIS A 171 -8.78 -6.70 -16.73
CA HIS A 171 -7.65 -6.14 -17.47
C HIS A 171 -6.68 -5.48 -16.50
N TRP A 172 -5.42 -5.38 -16.89
CA TRP A 172 -4.38 -4.70 -16.13
C TRP A 172 -3.37 -4.00 -17.05
N SER A 173 -2.57 -3.12 -16.47
CA SER A 173 -1.48 -2.42 -17.13
C SER A 173 -0.32 -2.19 -16.16
N ASP A 174 0.89 -2.16 -16.71
CA ASP A 174 2.13 -1.68 -16.05
C ASP A 174 2.80 -0.56 -16.85
N ASP A 175 2.03 0.10 -17.71
CA ASP A 175 2.51 1.23 -18.49
C ASP A 175 2.87 2.44 -17.61
N LEU A 176 3.76 3.27 -18.11
CA LEU A 176 4.19 4.50 -17.45
C LEU A 176 3.21 5.63 -17.81
N TRP A 177 1.93 5.46 -17.45
CA TRP A 177 0.83 6.35 -17.77
C TRP A 177 1.12 7.84 -17.49
N PHE A 178 1.97 8.14 -16.51
CA PHE A 178 2.34 9.50 -16.14
C PHE A 178 3.25 10.18 -17.18
N LEU A 179 3.93 9.41 -18.03
CA LEU A 179 4.73 9.92 -19.15
C LEU A 179 3.88 10.16 -20.38
N ASP A 180 2.93 9.26 -20.68
CA ASP A 180 2.03 9.37 -21.82
C ASP A 180 0.66 8.81 -21.46
N GLN A 181 -0.33 9.68 -21.43
CA GLN A 181 -1.73 9.31 -21.11
C GLN A 181 -2.55 8.94 -22.37
N ASP A 182 -2.01 9.14 -23.56
CA ASP A 182 -2.71 8.82 -24.81
C ASP A 182 -2.38 7.41 -25.31
N GLU A 183 -1.19 6.89 -24.91
CA GLU A 183 -0.74 5.54 -25.28
C GLU A 183 -0.85 4.58 -24.09
N ARG A 184 -2.09 4.19 -23.74
CA ARG A 184 -2.36 3.24 -22.66
C ARG A 184 -2.54 1.83 -23.23
N GLU A 185 -1.84 0.85 -22.62
CA GLU A 185 -1.92 -0.56 -23.01
C GLU A 185 -2.59 -1.41 -21.92
N LEU A 186 -3.79 -1.93 -22.22
CA LEU A 186 -4.46 -2.88 -21.34
C LEU A 186 -4.22 -4.31 -21.76
N THR A 187 -3.80 -5.13 -20.82
CA THR A 187 -3.65 -6.57 -20.99
C THR A 187 -4.85 -7.29 -20.37
N PRO A 188 -5.50 -8.24 -21.06
CA PRO A 188 -6.48 -9.11 -20.43
C PRO A 188 -5.89 -9.83 -19.22
N GLY A 189 -6.65 -9.86 -18.11
CA GLY A 189 -6.27 -10.58 -16.89
C GLY A 189 -6.76 -12.03 -16.95
N ASP A 190 -5.89 -12.96 -16.62
CA ASP A 190 -6.22 -14.41 -16.55
C ASP A 190 -6.71 -14.81 -15.14
N GLY A 191 -6.98 -13.84 -14.28
CA GLY A 191 -7.32 -14.06 -12.88
C GLY A 191 -6.08 -14.13 -11.98
N TRP A 192 -6.31 -14.19 -10.67
CA TRP A 192 -5.23 -14.44 -9.71
C TRP A 192 -4.76 -15.89 -9.78
N TRP A 193 -3.51 -16.13 -9.41
CA TRP A 193 -2.92 -17.45 -9.47
C TRP A 193 -3.07 -18.19 -8.13
N PRO A 194 -3.94 -19.20 -8.00
CA PRO A 194 -3.95 -20.10 -6.87
C PRO A 194 -2.63 -20.90 -6.83
N ILE A 195 -1.78 -20.59 -5.82
CA ILE A 195 -0.50 -21.29 -5.63
C ILE A 195 -0.70 -22.43 -4.63
N ARG A 196 -1.39 -22.17 -3.52
CA ARG A 196 -1.68 -23.17 -2.51
C ARG A 196 -3.08 -22.95 -1.95
N ARG A 197 -3.93 -23.97 -2.02
CA ARG A 197 -5.30 -23.93 -1.51
C ARG A 197 -5.35 -23.72 0.00
N GLY A 198 -6.46 -23.17 0.44
CA GLY A 198 -6.78 -23.04 1.86
C GLY A 198 -7.66 -21.84 2.17
N PHE A 199 -7.89 -21.67 3.43
CA PHE A 199 -8.69 -20.60 4.01
C PHE A 199 -7.96 -20.08 5.24
N ALA A 200 -7.86 -18.77 5.36
CA ALA A 200 -7.30 -18.13 6.54
C ALA A 200 -7.94 -16.77 6.81
N GLU A 201 -8.03 -16.42 8.08
CA GLU A 201 -8.35 -15.08 8.55
C GLU A 201 -7.21 -14.57 9.42
N GLY A 202 -6.94 -13.27 9.33
CA GLY A 202 -5.90 -12.66 10.12
C GLY A 202 -5.80 -11.16 9.95
N ARG A 203 -4.90 -10.58 10.72
CA ARG A 203 -4.56 -9.17 10.60
C ARG A 203 -3.69 -8.96 9.35
N VAL A 204 -4.00 -7.94 8.58
CA VAL A 204 -3.20 -7.59 7.39
C VAL A 204 -1.89 -6.92 7.82
N VAL A 205 -0.78 -7.42 7.29
CA VAL A 205 0.56 -6.81 7.38
C VAL A 205 1.17 -6.86 5.99
N GLY A 206 1.92 -5.86 5.60
CA GLY A 206 2.62 -5.92 4.32
C GLY A 206 2.66 -4.61 3.56
N GLY A 207 2.78 -4.72 2.24
CA GLY A 207 3.01 -3.68 1.26
C GLY A 207 4.22 -4.04 0.39
N ASN A 208 5.02 -3.05 0.01
CA ASN A 208 6.25 -3.28 -0.74
C ASN A 208 7.26 -4.10 0.08
N LEU A 209 7.71 -5.23 -0.47
CA LEU A 209 8.50 -6.21 0.27
C LEU A 209 9.89 -5.69 0.63
N CYS A 210 10.58 -5.07 -0.32
CA CYS A 210 11.92 -4.54 -0.04
C CYS A 210 11.87 -3.43 1.02
N THR A 211 10.84 -2.59 1.00
CA THR A 211 10.63 -1.54 2.00
C THR A 211 10.24 -2.12 3.37
N LEU A 212 9.37 -3.13 3.41
CA LEU A 212 9.02 -3.80 4.67
C LEU A 212 10.26 -4.42 5.34
N ASN A 213 11.18 -4.96 4.55
CA ASN A 213 12.43 -5.54 5.04
C ASN A 213 13.35 -4.52 5.72
N LEU A 214 13.24 -3.21 5.41
CA LEU A 214 13.99 -2.16 6.12
C LEU A 214 13.61 -2.06 7.60
N LEU A 215 12.45 -2.59 8.01
CA LEU A 215 12.00 -2.54 9.41
C LEU A 215 12.53 -3.70 10.26
N GLN A 216 13.13 -4.73 9.66
CA GLN A 216 13.64 -5.90 10.38
C GLN A 216 14.69 -5.51 11.42
N GLY A 217 14.58 -6.08 12.63
CA GLY A 217 15.49 -5.79 13.73
C GLY A 217 15.28 -4.43 14.40
N THR A 218 14.26 -3.67 13.99
CA THR A 218 13.88 -2.38 14.56
C THR A 218 12.61 -2.50 15.41
N PRO A 219 12.31 -1.55 16.30
CA PRO A 219 11.04 -1.51 17.04
C PRO A 219 9.84 -1.14 16.15
N PHE A 220 10.05 -0.88 14.87
CA PHE A 220 9.05 -0.45 13.91
C PHE A 220 8.44 -1.62 13.10
N MET A 221 9.04 -2.82 13.21
CA MET A 221 8.53 -4.02 12.55
C MET A 221 7.28 -4.54 13.27
N PRO A 222 6.12 -4.68 12.59
CA PRO A 222 4.94 -5.26 13.20
C PRO A 222 5.10 -6.78 13.39
N SER A 223 4.33 -7.35 14.32
CA SER A 223 4.29 -8.81 14.49
C SER A 223 3.65 -9.47 13.28
N LEU A 224 4.27 -10.54 12.78
CA LEU A 224 3.75 -11.39 11.70
C LEU A 224 2.88 -12.55 12.23
N VAL A 225 2.78 -12.73 13.53
CA VAL A 225 1.92 -13.76 14.13
C VAL A 225 0.46 -13.46 13.83
N ASP A 226 -0.27 -14.46 13.36
CA ASP A 226 -1.67 -14.41 12.93
C ASP A 226 -1.92 -13.41 11.77
N ALA A 227 -0.90 -13.11 10.95
CA ALA A 227 -1.02 -12.21 9.84
C ALA A 227 -1.50 -12.88 8.55
N ILE A 228 -2.35 -12.16 7.79
CA ILE A 228 -2.43 -12.30 6.34
C ILE A 228 -1.37 -11.36 5.78
N LEU A 229 -0.31 -11.94 5.25
CA LEU A 229 0.77 -11.17 4.65
C LEU A 229 0.42 -10.82 3.22
N ILE A 230 0.40 -9.53 2.89
CA ILE A 230 0.20 -9.03 1.52
C ILE A 230 1.50 -8.37 1.11
N VAL A 231 2.19 -8.92 0.12
CA VAL A 231 3.47 -8.36 -0.36
C VAL A 231 3.45 -8.16 -1.87
N GLU A 232 4.11 -7.12 -2.31
CA GLU A 232 4.36 -6.80 -3.71
C GLU A 232 5.76 -6.22 -3.86
N ASP A 233 6.21 -6.01 -5.05
CA ASP A 233 7.45 -5.28 -5.31
C ASP A 233 7.38 -4.60 -6.68
N ASP A 234 8.31 -3.72 -6.96
CA ASP A 234 8.35 -2.93 -8.18
C ASP A 234 9.18 -3.57 -9.31
N LEU A 235 9.39 -2.82 -10.38
CA LEU A 235 10.10 -3.27 -11.59
C LEU A 235 11.58 -3.60 -11.35
N GLU A 236 12.19 -3.10 -10.29
CA GLU A 236 13.59 -3.36 -9.94
C GLU A 236 13.77 -4.74 -9.28
N SER A 237 12.68 -5.32 -8.80
CA SER A 237 12.69 -6.62 -8.15
C SER A 237 12.72 -7.76 -9.18
N SER A 238 13.90 -8.35 -9.36
CA SER A 238 14.07 -9.58 -10.15
C SER A 238 13.55 -10.81 -9.38
N PRO A 239 13.31 -11.98 -10.06
CA PRO A 239 12.94 -13.21 -9.37
C PRO A 239 13.90 -13.60 -8.24
N ALA A 240 15.19 -13.40 -8.42
CA ALA A 240 16.20 -13.70 -7.41
C ALA A 240 16.17 -12.71 -6.23
N THR A 241 15.91 -11.43 -6.51
CA THR A 241 15.76 -10.40 -5.48
C THR A 241 14.53 -10.67 -4.63
N PHE A 242 13.36 -10.89 -5.26
CA PHE A 242 12.13 -11.21 -4.57
C PHE A 242 12.25 -12.49 -3.72
N ALA A 243 12.86 -13.57 -4.27
CA ALA A 243 13.09 -14.81 -3.52
C ALA A 243 13.94 -14.58 -2.27
N ARG A 244 15.03 -13.80 -2.38
CA ARG A 244 15.90 -13.45 -1.27
C ARG A 244 15.17 -12.61 -0.21
N ASP A 245 14.42 -11.62 -0.64
CA ASP A 245 13.72 -10.69 0.24
C ASP A 245 12.56 -11.38 0.97
N LEU A 246 11.81 -12.23 0.28
CA LEU A 246 10.79 -13.07 0.92
C LEU A 246 11.41 -14.04 1.92
N THR A 247 12.53 -14.68 1.57
CA THR A 247 13.27 -15.55 2.49
C THR A 247 13.72 -14.78 3.73
N SER A 248 14.26 -13.56 3.56
CA SER A 248 14.69 -12.71 4.66
C SER A 248 13.51 -12.38 5.61
N LEU A 249 12.35 -11.99 5.06
CA LEU A 249 11.16 -11.70 5.84
C LEU A 249 10.65 -12.95 6.60
N LEU A 250 10.69 -14.11 5.96
CA LEU A 250 10.21 -15.36 6.57
C LEU A 250 11.17 -15.95 7.61
N GLN A 251 12.34 -15.36 7.81
CA GLN A 251 13.29 -15.70 8.86
C GLN A 251 13.18 -14.83 10.12
N VAL A 252 12.34 -13.78 10.12
CA VAL A 252 12.14 -12.95 11.31
C VAL A 252 11.36 -13.72 12.39
N PRO A 253 11.55 -13.41 13.67
CA PRO A 253 10.78 -14.00 14.74
C PRO A 253 9.27 -13.83 14.53
N GLY A 254 8.52 -14.93 14.65
CA GLY A 254 7.06 -14.93 14.47
C GLY A 254 6.58 -15.15 13.02
N ALA A 255 7.46 -15.22 12.04
CA ALA A 255 7.07 -15.46 10.64
C ALA A 255 6.38 -16.82 10.43
N SER A 256 6.72 -17.85 11.21
CA SER A 256 6.01 -19.15 11.18
C SER A 256 4.56 -19.08 11.67
N GLY A 257 4.15 -17.96 12.26
CA GLY A 257 2.77 -17.70 12.66
C GLY A 257 1.91 -17.02 11.61
N ILE A 258 2.44 -16.74 10.39
CA ILE A 258 1.67 -16.23 9.25
C ILE A 258 0.56 -17.21 8.89
N ARG A 259 -0.64 -16.70 8.64
CA ARG A 259 -1.84 -17.49 8.34
C ARG A 259 -2.12 -17.63 6.84
N GLY A 260 -1.70 -16.67 6.02
CA GLY A 260 -1.91 -16.67 4.58
C GLY A 260 -1.00 -15.67 3.89
N LEU A 261 -0.73 -15.89 2.61
CA LEU A 261 0.13 -15.03 1.79
C LEU A 261 -0.58 -14.65 0.48
N ALA A 262 -0.68 -13.34 0.23
CA ALA A 262 -1.09 -12.77 -1.04
C ALA A 262 0.10 -12.01 -1.65
N ILE A 263 0.47 -12.37 -2.89
CA ILE A 263 1.58 -11.76 -3.63
C ILE A 263 0.99 -10.91 -4.75
N GLY A 264 1.33 -9.62 -4.78
CA GLY A 264 0.88 -8.69 -5.80
C GLY A 264 1.35 -9.05 -7.21
N ARG A 265 0.67 -8.45 -8.21
CA ARG A 265 1.09 -8.58 -9.60
C ARG A 265 2.37 -7.80 -9.83
N PHE A 266 3.35 -8.45 -10.42
CA PHE A 266 4.60 -7.83 -10.83
C PHE A 266 4.49 -7.15 -12.18
N GLN A 267 5.22 -6.05 -12.34
CA GLN A 267 5.44 -5.44 -13.65
C GLN A 267 6.23 -6.41 -14.54
N ARG A 268 6.00 -6.38 -15.86
CA ARG A 268 6.67 -7.28 -16.83
C ARG A 268 8.19 -7.19 -16.77
N ALA A 269 8.71 -6.00 -16.46
CA ALA A 269 10.16 -5.76 -16.33
C ALA A 269 10.84 -6.62 -15.26
N SER A 270 10.13 -7.01 -14.20
CA SER A 270 10.65 -7.89 -13.13
C SER A 270 10.88 -9.33 -13.61
N ARG A 271 10.24 -9.75 -14.70
CA ARG A 271 10.32 -11.11 -15.28
C ARG A 271 9.88 -12.23 -14.32
N LEU A 272 9.10 -11.91 -13.31
CA LEU A 272 8.48 -12.90 -12.44
C LEU A 272 7.32 -13.57 -13.17
N THR A 273 7.37 -14.89 -13.23
CA THR A 273 6.34 -15.74 -13.84
C THR A 273 5.71 -16.64 -12.80
N ARG A 274 4.51 -17.17 -13.09
CA ARG A 274 3.84 -18.09 -12.17
C ARG A 274 4.71 -19.29 -11.78
N PRO A 275 5.39 -20.02 -12.69
CA PRO A 275 6.25 -21.15 -12.30
C PRO A 275 7.41 -20.72 -11.37
N LEU A 276 7.98 -19.52 -11.58
CA LEU A 276 9.03 -19.02 -10.70
C LEU A 276 8.49 -18.66 -9.31
N LEU A 277 7.29 -18.09 -9.21
CA LEU A 277 6.65 -17.83 -7.92
C LEU A 277 6.29 -19.12 -7.19
N GLU A 278 5.77 -20.13 -7.88
CA GLU A 278 5.53 -21.45 -7.32
C GLU A 278 6.82 -22.05 -6.73
N GLN A 279 7.92 -22.02 -7.48
CA GLN A 279 9.23 -22.48 -7.00
C GLN A 279 9.73 -21.68 -5.78
N ILE A 280 9.57 -20.36 -5.79
CA ILE A 280 9.97 -19.48 -4.67
C ILE A 280 9.17 -19.82 -3.41
N VAL A 281 7.84 -19.98 -3.52
CA VAL A 281 6.95 -20.32 -2.41
C VAL A 281 7.24 -21.69 -1.86
N ASP A 282 7.48 -22.69 -2.73
CA ASP A 282 7.79 -24.07 -2.31
C ASP A 282 9.13 -24.19 -1.59
N ALA A 283 10.07 -23.28 -1.88
CA ALA A 283 11.35 -23.20 -1.20
C ALA A 283 11.26 -22.60 0.24
N GLN A 284 10.05 -22.16 0.69
CA GLN A 284 9.87 -21.48 1.98
C GLN A 284 9.22 -22.39 3.04
N PRO A 285 10.00 -23.07 3.91
CA PRO A 285 9.44 -23.96 4.94
C PRO A 285 8.52 -23.24 5.94
N ALA A 286 8.79 -21.95 6.21
CA ALA A 286 8.00 -21.13 7.13
C ALA A 286 6.55 -20.95 6.69
N LEU A 287 6.27 -21.06 5.41
CA LEU A 287 4.90 -20.95 4.88
C LEU A 287 4.07 -22.23 5.10
N GLY A 288 4.69 -23.37 5.41
CA GLY A 288 3.96 -24.62 5.71
C GLY A 288 2.85 -24.92 4.70
N ALA A 289 1.63 -25.14 5.19
CA ALA A 289 0.44 -25.46 4.41
C ALA A 289 -0.58 -24.29 4.31
N ILE A 290 -0.16 -23.06 4.60
CA ILE A 290 -1.06 -21.92 4.53
C ILE A 290 -1.53 -21.61 3.10
N PRO A 291 -2.72 -20.98 2.91
CA PRO A 291 -3.16 -20.55 1.60
C PRO A 291 -2.21 -19.49 1.01
N VAL A 292 -1.91 -19.63 -0.30
CA VAL A 292 -1.07 -18.70 -1.05
C VAL A 292 -1.74 -18.39 -2.38
N VAL A 293 -1.89 -17.10 -2.66
CA VAL A 293 -2.34 -16.59 -3.96
C VAL A 293 -1.31 -15.60 -4.51
N ALA A 294 -1.15 -15.55 -5.81
CA ALA A 294 -0.30 -14.58 -6.50
C ALA A 294 -1.06 -13.85 -7.61
N ASP A 295 -0.41 -12.88 -8.23
CA ASP A 295 -0.97 -12.00 -9.26
C ASP A 295 -2.17 -11.17 -8.77
N VAL A 296 -2.15 -10.80 -7.48
CA VAL A 296 -3.19 -9.98 -6.87
C VAL A 296 -3.06 -8.53 -7.35
N ASP A 297 -4.17 -7.83 -7.56
CA ASP A 297 -4.20 -6.45 -8.05
C ASP A 297 -3.77 -5.44 -6.98
N VAL A 298 -2.57 -5.61 -6.42
CA VAL A 298 -1.90 -4.71 -5.46
C VAL A 298 -0.48 -4.43 -5.92
N GLY A 299 0.05 -3.27 -5.62
CA GLY A 299 1.42 -2.88 -5.94
C GLY A 299 1.52 -1.94 -7.15
N HIS A 300 2.49 -2.19 -8.05
CA HIS A 300 2.90 -1.26 -9.09
C HIS A 300 2.26 -1.52 -10.46
N THR A 301 1.13 -2.24 -10.49
CA THR A 301 0.29 -2.42 -11.68
C THR A 301 -1.10 -1.83 -11.46
N TYR A 302 -1.83 -1.58 -12.53
CA TYR A 302 -3.17 -0.98 -12.46
C TYR A 302 -4.20 -1.93 -13.09
N PRO A 303 -5.42 -2.03 -12.51
CA PRO A 303 -5.89 -1.29 -11.34
C PRO A 303 -5.18 -1.68 -10.04
N LEU A 304 -5.12 -0.74 -9.12
CA LEU A 304 -4.52 -0.89 -7.79
C LEU A 304 -5.61 -1.00 -6.73
N ALA A 305 -5.67 -2.13 -6.03
CA ALA A 305 -6.58 -2.31 -4.91
C ALA A 305 -6.06 -1.64 -3.63
N THR A 306 -6.99 -1.06 -2.86
CA THR A 306 -6.69 -0.51 -1.54
C THR A 306 -6.92 -1.57 -0.47
N PHE A 307 -5.98 -1.72 0.46
CA PHE A 307 -6.11 -2.65 1.59
C PHE A 307 -5.61 -2.04 2.92
N PRO A 308 -6.22 -2.43 4.07
CA PRO A 308 -5.88 -1.87 5.38
C PRO A 308 -4.68 -2.59 6.00
N VAL A 309 -3.56 -1.91 6.22
CA VAL A 309 -2.44 -2.41 7.03
C VAL A 309 -2.85 -2.31 8.51
N GLY A 310 -2.97 -3.45 9.18
CA GLY A 310 -3.50 -3.56 10.53
C GLY A 310 -4.98 -3.95 10.60
N GLY A 311 -5.70 -3.90 9.48
CA GLY A 311 -7.09 -4.37 9.40
C GLY A 311 -7.22 -5.89 9.46
N GLN A 312 -8.44 -6.41 9.27
CA GLN A 312 -8.72 -7.84 9.27
C GLN A 312 -9.10 -8.31 7.87
N ALA A 313 -8.52 -9.39 7.42
CA ALA A 313 -8.85 -9.97 6.12
C ALA A 313 -9.04 -11.47 6.18
N ARG A 314 -9.77 -11.97 5.18
CA ARG A 314 -9.97 -13.39 4.87
C ARG A 314 -9.38 -13.69 3.51
N LEU A 315 -8.48 -14.64 3.46
CA LEU A 315 -7.95 -15.18 2.21
C LEU A 315 -8.60 -16.55 1.94
N THR A 316 -9.24 -16.69 0.80
CA THR A 316 -9.79 -17.97 0.31
C THR A 316 -9.15 -18.33 -1.02
N VAL A 317 -8.57 -19.52 -1.11
CA VAL A 317 -7.91 -20.02 -2.32
C VAL A 317 -8.43 -21.41 -2.61
N THR A 318 -9.06 -21.59 -3.75
CA THR A 318 -9.54 -22.89 -4.30
C THR A 318 -8.77 -23.22 -5.57
N ASP A 319 -9.08 -24.35 -6.22
CA ASP A 319 -8.47 -24.69 -7.52
C ASP A 319 -8.93 -23.77 -8.66
N ALA A 320 -10.14 -23.24 -8.53
CA ALA A 320 -10.78 -22.48 -9.59
C ALA A 320 -10.61 -20.96 -9.41
N GLU A 321 -10.58 -20.51 -8.17
CA GLU A 321 -10.62 -19.06 -7.87
C GLU A 321 -9.95 -18.73 -6.53
N ALA A 322 -9.58 -17.48 -6.40
CA ALA A 322 -9.11 -16.90 -5.14
C ALA A 322 -9.81 -15.55 -4.87
N SER A 323 -9.99 -15.24 -3.61
CA SER A 323 -10.54 -13.96 -3.16
C SER A 323 -9.89 -13.49 -1.87
N LEU A 324 -9.80 -12.18 -1.71
CA LEU A 324 -9.33 -11.51 -0.51
C LEU A 324 -10.45 -10.60 0.00
N THR A 325 -11.07 -10.97 1.11
CA THR A 325 -12.14 -10.16 1.72
C THR A 325 -11.58 -9.36 2.88
N LEU A 326 -11.64 -8.04 2.79
CA LEU A 326 -11.35 -7.10 3.85
C LEU A 326 -12.55 -7.10 4.80
N LEU A 327 -12.40 -7.74 5.96
CA LEU A 327 -13.50 -7.96 6.93
C LEU A 327 -13.72 -6.74 7.81
N ARG A 328 -12.64 -6.03 8.14
CA ARG A 328 -12.63 -4.79 8.91
C ARG A 328 -11.49 -3.91 8.44
N HIS A 329 -11.85 -2.72 8.03
CA HIS A 329 -10.91 -1.78 7.43
C HIS A 329 -11.17 -0.34 7.85
#